data_faeab59ec78c3c894a7c523f27f8ac29
#
_entry.id   faeab59ec78c3c894a7c523f27f8ac29
#
_cell.length_a   1.000
_cell.length_b   1.000
_cell.length_c   1.000
_cell.angle_alpha   90.00
_cell.angle_beta   90.00
_cell.angle_gamma   90.00
#
_symmetry.space_group_name_H-M   'P 1'
#
loop_
_entity.id
_entity.type
_entity.pdbx_description
1 polymer ?
#
loop_
_entity_poly.entity_id
_entity_poly.type
_entity_poly.pdbx_seq_one_letter_code
_entity_poly.pdbx_strand_id
1 'polypeptide(L)'
;MILDVLQVSVARGKARVVRDLSLRTQPGELLGLIGPNGAGKTSLLRALCGLEPLASGRVTYGGRTLTEIGRRAGGRTLAYLAQGGRIHWPVRVDQVVALGRLPYGAAQVDAAVLRAMAAADVMHLRERTAGALSGGERARVLLARALAVEAPVLLADEPVAALDPYHQLQAMELLRGLARAGTNVVVVLHDLTLAARFCDRLALMTDGTLLAAGPPAEVLTPERVARAYGVTVETGMRDGELFVLPWRRCDATPPIPQEHPRS
;
A
#
# COMPACT_ATOMS: atom_id res chain seq x y z
N MET A 1 -2.35 13.34 10.95
CA MET A 1 -0.96 13.88 10.74
C MET A 1 -0.71 13.96 9.25
N ILE A 2 -0.08 15.02 8.72
CA ILE A 2 0.23 15.15 7.28
C ILE A 2 1.57 14.47 7.00
N LEU A 3 1.63 13.65 5.95
CA LEU A 3 2.85 13.16 5.33
C LEU A 3 3.13 14.06 4.12
N ASP A 4 4.29 14.68 4.10
CA ASP A 4 4.73 15.56 3.01
C ASP A 4 6.03 15.04 2.41
N VAL A 5 6.01 14.82 1.11
CA VAL A 5 7.09 14.27 0.29
C VAL A 5 7.48 15.35 -0.71
N LEU A 6 8.69 15.90 -0.62
CA LEU A 6 9.13 17.02 -1.43
C LEU A 6 10.36 16.63 -2.25
N GLN A 7 10.21 16.60 -3.57
CA GLN A 7 11.25 16.36 -4.58
C GLN A 7 12.12 15.13 -4.25
N VAL A 8 11.47 14.04 -3.78
CA VAL A 8 12.16 12.83 -3.35
C VAL A 8 12.67 12.03 -4.54
N SER A 9 13.95 11.69 -4.49
CA SER A 9 14.56 10.69 -5.37
C SER A 9 15.16 9.55 -4.56
N VAL A 10 15.03 8.32 -5.08
CA VAL A 10 15.59 7.10 -4.49
C VAL A 10 16.44 6.39 -5.53
N ALA A 11 17.64 5.94 -5.12
CA ALA A 11 18.55 5.21 -5.99
C ALA A 11 18.83 3.81 -5.45
N ARG A 12 18.88 2.82 -6.35
CA ARG A 12 19.35 1.46 -6.09
C ARG A 12 20.55 1.17 -6.97
N GLY A 13 21.73 1.15 -6.38
CA GLY A 13 22.98 1.13 -7.13
C GLY A 13 23.09 2.39 -8.01
N LYS A 14 23.25 2.19 -9.33
CA LYS A 14 23.35 3.31 -10.30
C LYS A 14 21.99 3.77 -10.85
N ALA A 15 20.90 3.03 -10.59
CA ALA A 15 19.59 3.33 -11.15
C ALA A 15 18.79 4.21 -10.18
N ARG A 16 18.22 5.32 -10.69
CA ARG A 16 17.22 6.12 -9.96
C ARG A 16 15.84 5.48 -10.17
N VAL A 17 15.35 4.82 -9.12
CA VAL A 17 14.06 4.10 -9.14
C VAL A 17 12.88 4.98 -8.76
N VAL A 18 13.13 6.12 -8.09
CA VAL A 18 12.18 7.21 -7.90
C VAL A 18 12.90 8.50 -8.26
N ARG A 19 12.22 9.40 -8.98
CA ARG A 19 12.80 10.62 -9.54
C ARG A 19 11.92 11.83 -9.25
N ASP A 20 12.44 12.76 -8.47
CA ASP A 20 11.85 14.08 -8.19
C ASP A 20 10.35 14.05 -7.87
N LEU A 21 9.95 13.10 -7.03
CA LEU A 21 8.55 12.90 -6.68
C LEU A 21 8.14 13.81 -5.54
N SER A 22 7.07 14.58 -5.76
CA SER A 22 6.41 15.36 -4.72
C SER A 22 4.97 14.89 -4.53
N LEU A 23 4.59 14.65 -3.27
CA LEU A 23 3.27 14.16 -2.89
C LEU A 23 2.95 14.60 -1.47
N ARG A 24 1.74 15.08 -1.24
CA ARG A 24 1.26 15.45 0.08
C ARG A 24 -0.05 14.77 0.38
N THR A 25 -0.16 14.14 1.56
CA THR A 25 -1.42 13.54 2.02
C THR A 25 -2.28 14.56 2.74
N GLN A 26 -3.59 14.28 2.80
CA GLN A 26 -4.55 15.00 3.62
C GLN A 26 -4.74 14.29 4.96
N PRO A 27 -5.11 15.00 6.04
CA PRO A 27 -5.46 14.34 7.30
C PRO A 27 -6.62 13.36 7.12
N GLY A 28 -6.46 12.13 7.59
CA GLY A 28 -7.52 11.13 7.50
C GLY A 28 -7.82 10.63 6.09
N GLU A 29 -6.83 10.67 5.20
CA GLU A 29 -6.94 10.23 3.80
C GLU A 29 -6.50 8.78 3.63
N LEU A 30 -7.22 8.04 2.80
CA LEU A 30 -6.75 6.79 2.20
C LEU A 30 -6.21 7.10 0.79
N LEU A 31 -4.89 7.20 0.68
CA LEU A 31 -4.20 7.46 -0.58
C LEU A 31 -3.75 6.15 -1.21
N GLY A 32 -4.24 5.84 -2.41
CA GLY A 32 -3.78 4.70 -3.21
C GLY A 32 -2.55 5.05 -4.05
N LEU A 33 -1.47 4.32 -3.88
CA LEU A 33 -0.28 4.40 -4.72
C LEU A 33 -0.35 3.29 -5.77
N ILE A 34 -0.58 3.65 -7.02
CA ILE A 34 -0.79 2.73 -8.12
C ILE A 34 0.24 2.91 -9.23
N GLY A 35 0.36 1.95 -10.12
CA GLY A 35 1.31 1.97 -11.24
C GLY A 35 1.81 0.56 -11.59
N PRO A 36 2.42 0.35 -12.75
CA PRO A 36 2.93 -0.94 -13.17
C PRO A 36 4.04 -1.47 -12.25
N ASN A 37 4.38 -2.74 -12.44
CA ASN A 37 5.53 -3.33 -11.76
C ASN A 37 6.81 -2.59 -12.19
N GLY A 38 7.70 -2.33 -11.24
CA GLY A 38 8.91 -1.55 -11.50
C GLY A 38 8.74 -0.01 -11.49
N ALA A 39 7.51 0.52 -11.31
CA ALA A 39 7.27 1.97 -11.24
C ALA A 39 7.90 2.66 -10.00
N GLY A 40 8.49 1.91 -9.06
CA GLY A 40 9.16 2.48 -7.89
C GLY A 40 8.30 2.58 -6.63
N LYS A 41 7.07 2.05 -6.62
CA LYS A 41 6.11 2.17 -5.49
C LYS A 41 6.67 1.65 -4.16
N THR A 42 7.13 0.39 -4.12
CA THR A 42 7.76 -0.21 -2.93
C THR A 42 9.01 0.55 -2.48
N SER A 43 9.85 1.01 -3.43
CA SER A 43 11.04 1.80 -3.10
C SER A 43 10.67 3.14 -2.48
N LEU A 44 9.63 3.80 -3.01
CA LEU A 44 9.08 5.00 -2.38
C LEU A 44 8.58 4.71 -0.97
N LEU A 45 7.72 3.70 -0.76
CA LEU A 45 7.23 3.37 0.58
C LEU A 45 8.37 3.09 1.56
N ARG A 46 9.39 2.33 1.14
CA ARG A 46 10.56 2.03 1.97
C ARG A 46 11.37 3.27 2.31
N ALA A 47 11.52 4.19 1.36
CA ALA A 47 12.17 5.46 1.60
C ALA A 47 11.36 6.35 2.57
N LEU A 48 10.03 6.36 2.43
CA LEU A 48 9.14 7.01 3.40
C LEU A 48 9.31 6.44 4.81
N CYS A 49 9.53 5.14 4.96
CA CYS A 49 9.81 4.49 6.25
C CYS A 49 11.24 4.74 6.80
N GLY A 50 12.12 5.39 6.03
CA GLY A 50 13.54 5.51 6.36
C GLY A 50 14.32 4.20 6.24
N LEU A 51 13.76 3.18 5.53
CA LEU A 51 14.39 1.89 5.26
C LEU A 51 15.29 1.91 4.02
N GLU A 52 15.10 2.89 3.14
CA GLU A 52 15.97 3.20 2.02
C GLU A 52 16.40 4.67 2.10
N PRO A 53 17.67 5.00 1.85
CA PRO A 53 18.14 6.37 1.88
C PRO A 53 17.56 7.18 0.72
N LEU A 54 17.26 8.44 0.97
CA LEU A 54 16.95 9.40 -0.09
C LEU A 54 18.21 9.80 -0.83
N ALA A 55 18.20 9.81 -2.15
CA ALA A 55 19.24 10.39 -2.98
C ALA A 55 19.13 11.93 -3.02
N SER A 56 17.88 12.45 -2.95
CA SER A 56 17.56 13.87 -2.81
C SER A 56 16.16 14.05 -2.25
N GLY A 57 15.82 15.28 -1.87
CA GLY A 57 14.50 15.66 -1.37
C GLY A 57 14.34 15.46 0.13
N ARG A 58 13.11 15.63 0.60
CA ARG A 58 12.77 15.57 2.03
C ARG A 58 11.42 14.91 2.25
N VAL A 59 11.31 14.13 3.34
CA VAL A 59 10.05 13.55 3.83
C VAL A 59 9.78 14.06 5.24
N THR A 60 8.58 14.57 5.50
CA THR A 60 8.20 15.04 6.82
C THR A 60 6.86 14.48 7.26
N TYR A 61 6.72 14.32 8.57
CA TYR A 61 5.54 13.85 9.30
C TYR A 61 5.11 14.96 10.25
N GLY A 62 4.04 15.67 9.90
CA GLY A 62 3.65 16.87 10.65
C GLY A 62 4.73 17.95 10.66
N GLY A 63 5.47 18.11 9.55
CA GLY A 63 6.54 19.11 9.39
C GLY A 63 7.92 18.67 9.91
N ARG A 64 8.05 17.49 10.53
CA ARG A 64 9.32 16.98 11.08
C ARG A 64 9.76 15.69 10.37
N THR A 65 11.04 15.53 10.09
CA THR A 65 11.61 14.28 9.56
C THR A 65 11.64 13.19 10.65
N LEU A 66 11.75 11.90 10.25
CA LEU A 66 11.89 10.78 11.20
C LEU A 66 13.15 10.94 12.07
N THR A 67 14.22 11.53 11.55
CA THR A 67 15.46 11.81 12.31
C THR A 67 15.20 12.84 13.41
N GLU A 68 14.48 13.93 13.10
CA GLU A 68 14.10 14.96 14.05
C GLU A 68 13.08 14.48 15.11
N ILE A 69 12.22 13.52 14.73
CA ILE A 69 11.25 12.87 15.63
C ILE A 69 11.98 11.91 16.58
N GLY A 70 13.03 11.24 16.10
CA GLY A 70 13.80 10.26 16.83
C GLY A 70 13.22 8.84 16.75
N ARG A 71 14.07 7.82 16.97
CA ARG A 71 13.75 6.42 16.70
C ARG A 71 12.48 5.92 17.41
N ARG A 72 12.36 6.13 18.72
CA ARG A 72 11.23 5.61 19.52
C ARG A 72 9.93 6.32 19.16
N ALA A 73 9.93 7.62 19.04
CA ALA A 73 8.76 8.41 18.65
C ALA A 73 8.40 8.16 17.19
N GLY A 74 9.39 8.01 16.30
CA GLY A 74 9.17 7.62 14.89
C GLY A 74 8.45 6.28 14.74
N GLY A 75 8.82 5.28 15.55
CA GLY A 75 8.13 3.99 15.59
C GLY A 75 6.66 4.08 16.05
N ARG A 76 6.28 5.12 16.80
CA ARG A 76 4.88 5.42 17.16
C ARG A 76 4.18 6.32 16.14
N THR A 77 4.95 7.02 15.31
CA THR A 77 4.43 7.92 14.29
C THR A 77 4.02 7.18 13.03
N LEU A 78 4.74 6.11 12.68
CA LEU A 78 4.62 5.40 11.43
C LEU A 78 4.55 3.90 11.65
N ALA A 79 3.50 3.27 11.13
CA ALA A 79 3.40 1.83 10.97
C ALA A 79 3.66 1.43 9.51
N TYR A 80 4.40 0.36 9.29
CA TYR A 80 4.68 -0.17 7.95
C TYR A 80 4.31 -1.64 7.83
N LEU A 81 3.47 -1.95 6.86
CA LEU A 81 3.15 -3.30 6.42
C LEU A 81 3.90 -3.58 5.12
N ALA A 82 4.94 -4.40 5.20
CA ALA A 82 5.76 -4.78 4.05
C ALA A 82 5.08 -5.86 3.19
N GLN A 83 5.29 -5.80 1.88
CA GLN A 83 4.87 -6.82 0.93
C GLN A 83 5.45 -8.19 1.29
N GLY A 84 4.63 -9.26 1.24
CA GLY A 84 5.08 -10.65 1.33
C GLY A 84 5.79 -11.02 2.62
N GLY A 85 5.50 -10.32 3.72
CA GLY A 85 6.15 -10.54 5.01
C GLY A 85 6.10 -12.02 5.44
N ARG A 86 7.27 -12.56 5.83
CA ARG A 86 7.41 -13.93 6.31
C ARG A 86 7.61 -13.94 7.82
N ILE A 87 7.00 -14.93 8.48
CA ILE A 87 7.19 -15.18 9.89
C ILE A 87 7.99 -16.49 9.97
N HIS A 88 9.27 -16.38 10.31
CA HIS A 88 10.18 -17.53 10.28
C HIS A 88 10.26 -18.30 11.61
N TRP A 89 9.69 -17.74 12.68
CA TRP A 89 9.81 -18.31 14.02
C TRP A 89 8.54 -19.04 14.45
N PRO A 90 8.65 -20.12 15.23
CA PRO A 90 7.50 -20.85 15.77
C PRO A 90 6.89 -20.11 16.97
N VAL A 91 6.49 -18.86 16.78
CA VAL A 91 5.84 -18.01 17.77
C VAL A 91 4.34 -18.01 17.58
N ARG A 92 3.58 -17.76 18.64
CA ARG A 92 2.13 -17.64 18.61
C ARG A 92 1.73 -16.35 17.87
N VAL A 93 0.54 -16.40 17.27
CA VAL A 93 -0.02 -15.26 16.50
C VAL A 93 -0.15 -14.00 17.37
N ASP A 94 -0.65 -14.12 18.62
CA ASP A 94 -0.77 -12.98 19.53
C ASP A 94 0.60 -12.32 19.83
N GLN A 95 1.66 -13.11 19.94
CA GLN A 95 3.02 -12.58 20.12
C GLN A 95 3.54 -11.88 18.87
N VAL A 96 3.21 -12.39 17.65
CA VAL A 96 3.55 -11.71 16.41
C VAL A 96 2.88 -10.33 16.35
N VAL A 97 1.60 -10.25 16.70
CA VAL A 97 0.86 -8.98 16.70
C VAL A 97 1.41 -8.05 17.79
N ALA A 98 1.78 -8.59 18.96
CA ALA A 98 2.38 -7.83 20.06
C ALA A 98 3.73 -7.16 19.69
N LEU A 99 4.46 -7.64 18.67
CA LEU A 99 5.64 -6.95 18.15
C LEU A 99 5.33 -5.52 17.68
N GLY A 100 4.09 -5.22 17.29
CA GLY A 100 3.63 -3.87 16.99
C GLY A 100 3.73 -2.92 18.20
N ARG A 101 3.80 -3.44 19.43
CA ARG A 101 3.92 -2.64 20.66
C ARG A 101 5.36 -2.31 21.07
N LEU A 102 6.37 -2.82 20.36
CA LEU A 102 7.78 -2.53 20.65
C LEU A 102 8.11 -1.03 20.80
N PRO A 103 7.56 -0.11 20.00
CA PRO A 103 7.80 1.32 20.18
C PRO A 103 7.31 1.86 21.54
N TYR A 104 6.44 1.14 22.24
CA TYR A 104 5.90 1.49 23.55
C TYR A 104 6.70 0.88 24.72
N GLY A 105 7.71 0.06 24.42
CA GLY A 105 8.68 -0.44 25.41
C GLY A 105 8.69 -1.94 25.59
N ALA A 106 7.61 -2.64 25.26
CA ALA A 106 7.54 -4.10 25.35
C ALA A 106 6.56 -4.68 24.32
N ALA A 107 6.86 -5.89 23.82
CA ALA A 107 5.96 -6.69 23.00
C ALA A 107 5.00 -7.48 23.91
N GLN A 108 4.04 -6.81 24.52
CA GLN A 108 3.04 -7.44 25.38
C GLN A 108 1.68 -7.50 24.70
N VAL A 109 0.91 -8.55 24.99
CA VAL A 109 -0.47 -8.71 24.54
C VAL A 109 -1.36 -7.81 25.41
N ASP A 110 -1.54 -6.57 24.97
CA ASP A 110 -2.39 -5.57 25.61
C ASP A 110 -3.72 -5.39 24.86
N ALA A 111 -4.53 -4.44 25.33
CA ALA A 111 -5.82 -4.12 24.70
C ALA A 111 -5.67 -3.66 23.23
N ALA A 112 -4.58 -2.99 22.87
CA ALA A 112 -4.33 -2.56 21.50
C ALA A 112 -4.06 -3.77 20.56
N VAL A 113 -3.32 -4.76 21.04
CA VAL A 113 -3.09 -6.03 20.34
C VAL A 113 -4.42 -6.74 20.09
N LEU A 114 -5.27 -6.87 21.12
CA LEU A 114 -6.57 -7.55 20.98
C LEU A 114 -7.51 -6.80 20.03
N ARG A 115 -7.56 -5.46 20.08
CA ARG A 115 -8.32 -4.65 19.12
C ARG A 115 -7.82 -4.86 17.69
N ALA A 116 -6.51 -4.84 17.49
CA ALA A 116 -5.90 -5.04 16.18
C ALA A 116 -6.20 -6.45 15.62
N MET A 117 -6.14 -7.48 16.47
CA MET A 117 -6.49 -8.85 16.09
C MET A 117 -7.96 -9.00 15.72
N ALA A 118 -8.86 -8.38 16.46
CA ALA A 118 -10.29 -8.39 16.17
C ALA A 118 -10.58 -7.66 14.85
N ALA A 119 -9.98 -6.47 14.64
CA ALA A 119 -10.15 -5.68 13.42
C ALA A 119 -9.67 -6.40 12.14
N ALA A 120 -8.58 -7.18 12.24
CA ALA A 120 -8.04 -7.96 11.12
C ALA A 120 -8.64 -9.39 11.03
N ASP A 121 -9.67 -9.72 11.81
CA ASP A 121 -10.32 -11.03 11.86
C ASP A 121 -9.35 -12.20 12.07
N VAL A 122 -8.49 -12.09 13.09
CA VAL A 122 -7.48 -13.12 13.43
C VAL A 122 -7.55 -13.57 14.89
N MET A 123 -8.61 -13.20 15.65
CA MET A 123 -8.76 -13.61 17.03
C MET A 123 -8.82 -15.13 17.21
N HIS A 124 -9.47 -15.84 16.28
CA HIS A 124 -9.57 -17.30 16.27
C HIS A 124 -8.21 -18.01 16.04
N LEU A 125 -7.21 -17.27 15.56
CA LEU A 125 -5.84 -17.76 15.32
C LEU A 125 -4.89 -17.48 16.48
N ARG A 126 -5.35 -16.81 17.54
CA ARG A 126 -4.53 -16.20 18.61
C ARG A 126 -3.43 -17.12 19.13
N GLU A 127 -3.76 -18.37 19.40
CA GLU A 127 -2.87 -19.34 20.03
C GLU A 127 -2.13 -20.24 19.02
N ARG A 128 -2.48 -20.16 17.73
CA ARG A 128 -1.81 -20.93 16.69
C ARG A 128 -0.38 -20.46 16.48
N THR A 129 0.46 -21.38 16.07
CA THR A 129 1.83 -21.07 15.64
C THR A 129 1.81 -20.36 14.29
N ALA A 130 2.47 -19.22 14.20
CA ALA A 130 2.46 -18.37 13.00
C ALA A 130 3.06 -19.06 11.75
N GLY A 131 3.95 -20.04 11.94
CA GLY A 131 4.50 -20.85 10.83
C GLY A 131 3.49 -21.79 10.16
N ALA A 132 2.36 -22.09 10.83
CA ALA A 132 1.30 -22.98 10.31
C ALA A 132 0.14 -22.21 9.62
N LEU A 133 0.27 -20.92 9.41
CA LEU A 133 -0.74 -20.09 8.79
C LEU A 133 -0.73 -20.21 7.25
N SER A 134 -1.92 -20.20 6.66
CA SER A 134 -2.09 -19.98 5.22
C SER A 134 -1.56 -18.60 4.80
N GLY A 135 -1.41 -18.37 3.49
CA GLY A 135 -0.98 -17.08 2.96
C GLY A 135 -1.90 -15.92 3.38
N GLY A 136 -3.21 -16.12 3.29
CA GLY A 136 -4.21 -15.12 3.68
C GLY A 136 -4.27 -14.88 5.19
N GLU A 137 -4.26 -15.94 6.02
CA GLU A 137 -4.19 -15.81 7.48
C GLU A 137 -2.94 -15.03 7.89
N ARG A 138 -1.79 -15.34 7.30
CA ARG A 138 -0.53 -14.63 7.58
C ARG A 138 -0.59 -13.17 7.18
N ALA A 139 -1.18 -12.84 6.02
CA ALA A 139 -1.34 -11.45 5.59
C ALA A 139 -2.19 -10.66 6.59
N ARG A 140 -3.31 -11.22 7.07
CA ARG A 140 -4.16 -10.59 8.10
C ARG A 140 -3.44 -10.44 9.45
N VAL A 141 -2.66 -11.43 9.88
CA VAL A 141 -1.85 -11.34 11.11
C VAL A 141 -0.80 -10.22 11.00
N LEU A 142 -0.16 -10.07 9.85
CA LEU A 142 0.79 -8.98 9.62
C LEU A 142 0.11 -7.62 9.55
N LEU A 143 -1.10 -7.54 8.99
CA LEU A 143 -1.94 -6.34 9.07
C LEU A 143 -2.28 -6.01 10.52
N ALA A 144 -2.75 -6.98 11.32
CA ALA A 144 -3.00 -6.79 12.75
C ALA A 144 -1.76 -6.26 13.49
N ARG A 145 -0.57 -6.78 13.19
CA ARG A 145 0.69 -6.28 13.77
C ARG A 145 0.93 -4.80 13.44
N ALA A 146 0.68 -4.38 12.20
CA ALA A 146 0.82 -2.98 11.81
C ALA A 146 -0.22 -2.10 12.52
N LEU A 147 -1.46 -2.57 12.64
CA LEU A 147 -2.54 -1.89 13.36
C LEU A 147 -2.26 -1.73 14.86
N ALA A 148 -1.64 -2.73 15.48
CA ALA A 148 -1.30 -2.71 16.90
C ALA A 148 -0.33 -1.58 17.28
N VAL A 149 0.37 -0.99 16.31
CA VAL A 149 1.19 0.23 16.52
C VAL A 149 0.33 1.43 16.89
N GLU A 150 -0.92 1.51 16.43
CA GLU A 150 -1.81 2.68 16.60
C GLU A 150 -1.16 3.99 16.12
N ALA A 151 -0.41 3.91 15.02
CA ALA A 151 0.31 5.05 14.47
C ALA A 151 -0.63 6.00 13.71
N PRO A 152 -0.39 7.32 13.76
CA PRO A 152 -1.15 8.29 12.96
C PRO A 152 -0.91 8.19 11.44
N VAL A 153 0.14 7.45 11.03
CA VAL A 153 0.43 7.16 9.61
C VAL A 153 0.62 5.66 9.43
N LEU A 154 -0.10 5.06 8.47
CA LEU A 154 0.05 3.67 8.06
C LEU A 154 0.48 3.61 6.59
N LEU A 155 1.62 2.99 6.33
CA LEU A 155 2.07 2.67 4.97
C LEU A 155 1.90 1.16 4.74
N ALA A 156 1.13 0.76 3.74
CA ALA A 156 0.83 -0.64 3.46
C ALA A 156 1.22 -1.00 2.01
N ASP A 157 2.16 -1.92 1.88
CA ASP A 157 2.67 -2.39 0.59
C ASP A 157 1.94 -3.68 0.19
N GLU A 158 0.98 -3.58 -0.72
CA GLU A 158 0.15 -4.67 -1.24
C GLU A 158 -0.55 -5.51 -0.15
N PRO A 159 -1.30 -4.89 0.77
CA PRO A 159 -1.89 -5.57 1.92
C PRO A 159 -2.90 -6.65 1.56
N VAL A 160 -3.46 -6.62 0.34
CA VAL A 160 -4.56 -7.48 -0.12
C VAL A 160 -4.11 -8.54 -1.15
N ALA A 161 -2.86 -8.54 -1.61
CA ALA A 161 -2.40 -9.38 -2.71
C ALA A 161 -2.55 -10.91 -2.46
N ALA A 162 -2.48 -11.34 -1.20
CA ALA A 162 -2.58 -12.76 -0.83
C ALA A 162 -3.96 -13.16 -0.29
N LEU A 163 -4.95 -12.27 -0.38
CA LEU A 163 -6.29 -12.45 0.16
C LEU A 163 -7.27 -12.87 -0.95
N ASP A 164 -8.25 -13.67 -0.59
CA ASP A 164 -9.42 -13.92 -1.43
C ASP A 164 -10.33 -12.67 -1.51
N PRO A 165 -11.30 -12.63 -2.44
CA PRO A 165 -12.14 -11.45 -2.65
C PRO A 165 -12.88 -10.95 -1.40
N TYR A 166 -13.37 -11.87 -0.55
CA TYR A 166 -14.05 -11.49 0.70
C TYR A 166 -13.12 -10.72 1.64
N HIS A 167 -11.95 -11.29 1.90
CA HIS A 167 -10.97 -10.69 2.80
C HIS A 167 -10.27 -9.45 2.20
N GLN A 168 -10.18 -9.35 0.85
CA GLN A 168 -9.74 -8.12 0.18
C GLN A 168 -10.67 -6.96 0.50
N LEU A 169 -11.99 -7.16 0.35
CA LEU A 169 -12.99 -6.14 0.65
C LEU A 169 -12.93 -5.76 2.13
N GLN A 170 -12.91 -6.75 3.03
CA GLN A 170 -12.83 -6.52 4.47
C GLN A 170 -11.58 -5.70 4.85
N ALA A 171 -10.41 -6.02 4.29
CA ALA A 171 -9.18 -5.27 4.55
C ALA A 171 -9.25 -3.83 4.01
N MET A 172 -9.84 -3.61 2.83
CA MET A 172 -10.01 -2.26 2.27
C MET A 172 -11.03 -1.44 3.06
N GLU A 173 -12.12 -2.04 3.52
CA GLU A 173 -13.09 -1.41 4.42
C GLU A 173 -12.44 -0.98 5.74
N LEU A 174 -11.61 -1.85 6.32
CA LEU A 174 -10.84 -1.56 7.52
C LEU A 174 -9.90 -0.38 7.30
N LEU A 175 -9.11 -0.36 6.23
CA LEU A 175 -8.18 0.73 5.91
C LEU A 175 -8.92 2.06 5.70
N ARG A 176 -10.07 2.03 5.01
CA ARG A 176 -10.94 3.21 4.83
C ARG A 176 -11.53 3.68 6.16
N GLY A 177 -11.93 2.73 7.03
CA GLY A 177 -12.41 3.05 8.38
C GLY A 177 -11.34 3.74 9.23
N LEU A 178 -10.09 3.27 9.17
CA LEU A 178 -8.95 3.91 9.85
C LEU A 178 -8.69 5.33 9.33
N ALA A 179 -8.75 5.52 8.02
CA ALA A 179 -8.60 6.85 7.43
C ALA A 179 -9.69 7.78 7.95
N ARG A 180 -10.95 7.38 7.90
CA ARG A 180 -12.08 8.16 8.45
C ARG A 180 -11.95 8.46 9.95
N ALA A 181 -11.26 7.59 10.71
CA ALA A 181 -10.94 7.81 12.12
C ALA A 181 -9.72 8.75 12.34
N GLY A 182 -9.12 9.28 11.27
CA GLY A 182 -8.05 10.28 11.32
C GLY A 182 -6.64 9.76 11.08
N THR A 183 -6.47 8.45 10.83
CA THR A 183 -5.18 7.88 10.42
C THR A 183 -4.90 8.24 8.96
N ASN A 184 -3.70 8.70 8.62
CA ASN A 184 -3.26 8.80 7.24
C ASN A 184 -2.83 7.43 6.74
N VAL A 185 -3.49 6.92 5.70
CA VAL A 185 -3.19 5.61 5.12
C VAL A 185 -2.68 5.78 3.70
N VAL A 186 -1.48 5.27 3.42
CA VAL A 186 -0.95 5.14 2.05
C VAL A 186 -0.87 3.65 1.73
N VAL A 187 -1.57 3.24 0.69
CA VAL A 187 -1.65 1.82 0.31
C VAL A 187 -1.21 1.61 -1.13
N VAL A 188 -0.31 0.66 -1.36
CA VAL A 188 0.01 0.18 -2.73
C VAL A 188 -1.02 -0.84 -3.15
N LEU A 189 -1.62 -0.63 -4.31
CA LEU A 189 -2.62 -1.52 -4.89
C LEU A 189 -2.28 -1.83 -6.35
N HIS A 190 -2.63 -3.05 -6.79
CA HIS A 190 -2.57 -3.47 -8.19
C HIS A 190 -3.96 -3.52 -8.84
N ASP A 191 -5.00 -3.80 -8.05
CA ASP A 191 -6.38 -3.80 -8.53
C ASP A 191 -6.90 -2.37 -8.65
N LEU A 192 -7.17 -1.96 -9.89
CA LEU A 192 -7.63 -0.60 -10.20
C LEU A 192 -9.06 -0.34 -9.71
N THR A 193 -9.90 -1.38 -9.66
CA THR A 193 -11.27 -1.27 -9.14
C THR A 193 -11.26 -1.10 -7.62
N LEU A 194 -10.45 -1.88 -6.88
CA LEU A 194 -10.29 -1.66 -5.44
C LEU A 194 -9.74 -0.27 -5.14
N ALA A 195 -8.75 0.18 -5.93
CA ALA A 195 -8.19 1.53 -5.78
C ALA A 195 -9.26 2.61 -6.05
N ALA A 196 -10.05 2.45 -7.10
CA ALA A 196 -11.11 3.41 -7.46
C ALA A 196 -12.24 3.49 -6.42
N ARG A 197 -12.62 2.36 -5.84
CA ARG A 197 -13.74 2.25 -4.89
C ARG A 197 -13.41 2.72 -3.49
N PHE A 198 -12.20 2.46 -3.03
CA PHE A 198 -11.86 2.64 -1.62
C PHE A 198 -11.00 3.86 -1.32
N CYS A 199 -10.12 4.26 -2.25
CA CYS A 199 -9.21 5.36 -2.01
C CYS A 199 -9.89 6.72 -2.25
N ASP A 200 -9.58 7.67 -1.37
CA ASP A 200 -10.06 9.06 -1.52
C ASP A 200 -9.29 9.76 -2.65
N ARG A 201 -8.02 9.46 -2.78
CA ARG A 201 -7.14 9.93 -3.86
C ARG A 201 -6.19 8.83 -4.32
N LEU A 202 -5.74 8.96 -5.56
CA LEU A 202 -4.74 8.08 -6.16
C LEU A 202 -3.50 8.88 -6.56
N ALA A 203 -2.34 8.23 -6.44
CA ALA A 203 -1.08 8.68 -7.01
C ALA A 203 -0.61 7.61 -8.01
N LEU A 204 -0.69 7.91 -9.31
CA LEU A 204 -0.29 7.02 -10.38
C LEU A 204 1.17 7.25 -10.72
N MET A 205 1.99 6.23 -10.51
CA MET A 205 3.42 6.25 -10.83
C MET A 205 3.72 5.45 -12.10
N THR A 206 4.65 5.96 -12.90
CA THR A 206 5.29 5.25 -14.00
C THR A 206 6.75 5.65 -14.10
N ASP A 207 7.64 4.71 -14.41
CA ASP A 207 9.09 4.95 -14.59
C ASP A 207 9.74 5.79 -13.48
N GLY A 208 9.34 5.57 -12.23
CA GLY A 208 9.88 6.27 -11.07
C GLY A 208 9.37 7.70 -10.88
N THR A 209 8.40 8.16 -11.66
CA THR A 209 7.82 9.51 -11.58
C THR A 209 6.33 9.46 -11.26
N LEU A 210 5.78 10.57 -10.76
CA LEU A 210 4.36 10.75 -10.58
C LEU A 210 3.73 11.21 -11.91
N LEU A 211 2.89 10.35 -12.51
CA LEU A 211 2.17 10.67 -13.74
C LEU A 211 0.93 11.53 -13.48
N ALA A 212 0.19 11.20 -12.43
CA ALA A 212 -1.02 11.92 -12.01
C ALA A 212 -1.29 11.69 -10.51
N ALA A 213 -1.91 12.67 -9.87
CA ALA A 213 -2.46 12.53 -8.51
C ALA A 213 -3.78 13.30 -8.42
N GLY A 214 -4.79 12.70 -7.78
CA GLY A 214 -6.12 13.30 -7.64
C GLY A 214 -7.20 12.28 -7.28
N PRO A 215 -8.48 12.65 -7.35
CA PRO A 215 -9.62 11.75 -7.21
C PRO A 215 -9.52 10.57 -8.20
N PRO A 216 -10.01 9.36 -7.85
CA PRO A 216 -9.90 8.18 -8.70
C PRO A 216 -10.38 8.38 -10.14
N ALA A 217 -11.53 9.04 -10.34
CA ALA A 217 -12.10 9.29 -11.67
C ALA A 217 -11.21 10.17 -12.56
N GLU A 218 -10.45 11.10 -11.96
CA GLU A 218 -9.53 11.96 -12.70
C GLU A 218 -8.22 11.22 -13.02
N VAL A 219 -7.75 10.31 -12.15
CA VAL A 219 -6.48 9.60 -12.32
C VAL A 219 -6.62 8.38 -13.24
N LEU A 220 -7.71 7.64 -13.12
CA LEU A 220 -7.94 6.38 -13.84
C LEU A 220 -8.66 6.60 -15.19
N THR A 221 -8.27 7.63 -15.94
CA THR A 221 -8.79 7.79 -17.32
C THR A 221 -8.21 6.72 -18.25
N PRO A 222 -8.96 6.29 -19.31
CA PRO A 222 -8.47 5.30 -20.27
C PRO A 222 -7.09 5.65 -20.84
N GLU A 223 -6.84 6.93 -21.14
CA GLU A 223 -5.59 7.41 -21.73
C GLU A 223 -4.42 7.26 -20.75
N ARG A 224 -4.62 7.61 -19.47
CA ARG A 224 -3.59 7.49 -18.44
C ARG A 224 -3.30 6.04 -18.10
N VAL A 225 -4.34 5.20 -18.03
CA VAL A 225 -4.16 3.76 -17.80
C VAL A 225 -3.44 3.12 -18.98
N ALA A 226 -3.82 3.44 -20.23
CA ALA A 226 -3.12 2.95 -21.40
C ALA A 226 -1.64 3.39 -21.40
N ARG A 227 -1.36 4.65 -21.07
CA ARG A 227 0.01 5.18 -20.99
C ARG A 227 0.84 4.51 -19.91
N ALA A 228 0.25 4.27 -18.73
CA ALA A 228 1.00 3.72 -17.58
C ALA A 228 1.16 2.20 -17.67
N TYR A 229 0.09 1.49 -18.03
CA TYR A 229 0.03 0.03 -17.96
C TYR A 229 0.09 -0.67 -19.31
N GLY A 230 -0.06 0.06 -20.42
CA GLY A 230 -0.11 -0.52 -21.77
C GLY A 230 -1.38 -1.36 -22.01
N VAL A 231 -2.49 -1.01 -21.38
CA VAL A 231 -3.77 -1.71 -21.52
C VAL A 231 -4.93 -0.75 -21.74
N THR A 232 -5.93 -1.17 -22.49
CA THR A 232 -7.24 -0.52 -22.54
C THR A 232 -8.05 -0.91 -21.31
N VAL A 233 -8.97 -0.06 -20.89
CA VAL A 233 -9.87 -0.35 -19.77
C VAL A 233 -11.31 -0.06 -20.14
N GLU A 234 -12.23 -0.81 -19.55
CA GLU A 234 -13.63 -0.45 -19.42
C GLU A 234 -13.85 0.21 -18.06
N THR A 235 -14.52 1.34 -18.05
CA THR A 235 -14.88 2.05 -16.83
C THR A 235 -16.37 2.24 -16.76
N GLY A 236 -16.92 2.21 -15.57
CA GLY A 236 -18.35 2.42 -15.34
C GLY A 236 -18.64 2.70 -13.88
N MET A 237 -19.92 2.92 -13.59
CA MET A 237 -20.42 3.14 -12.23
C MET A 237 -21.36 2.00 -11.84
N ARG A 238 -21.18 1.47 -10.64
CA ARG A 238 -22.12 0.53 -10.03
C ARG A 238 -22.37 0.95 -8.58
N ASP A 239 -23.62 1.13 -8.24
CA ASP A 239 -24.05 1.58 -6.90
C ASP A 239 -23.36 2.88 -6.45
N GLY A 240 -23.04 3.79 -7.38
CA GLY A 240 -22.34 5.04 -7.12
C GLY A 240 -20.83 4.91 -6.98
N GLU A 241 -20.26 3.71 -7.17
CA GLU A 241 -18.82 3.45 -7.09
C GLU A 241 -18.22 3.22 -8.49
N LEU A 242 -17.05 3.80 -8.74
CA LEU A 242 -16.31 3.63 -10.00
C LEU A 242 -15.68 2.23 -10.06
N PHE A 243 -15.85 1.52 -11.17
CA PHE A 243 -15.05 0.35 -11.48
C PHE A 243 -14.17 0.60 -12.72
N VAL A 244 -13.00 -0.06 -12.73
CA VAL A 244 -12.01 0.03 -13.81
C VAL A 244 -11.51 -1.38 -14.12
N LEU A 245 -11.95 -1.91 -15.25
CA LEU A 245 -11.65 -3.26 -15.68
C LEU A 245 -10.63 -3.24 -16.82
N PRO A 246 -9.39 -3.73 -16.62
CA PRO A 246 -8.45 -3.94 -17.72
C PRO A 246 -9.03 -4.90 -18.76
N TRP A 247 -9.00 -4.49 -20.04
CA TRP A 247 -9.72 -5.24 -21.09
C TRP A 247 -8.77 -5.87 -22.11
N ARG A 248 -7.90 -5.08 -22.73
CA ARG A 248 -6.97 -5.56 -23.74
C ARG A 248 -5.61 -4.91 -23.58
N ARG A 249 -4.57 -5.60 -24.00
CA ARG A 249 -3.25 -4.95 -24.15
C ARG A 249 -3.32 -3.93 -25.29
N CYS A 250 -2.66 -2.79 -25.10
CA CYS A 250 -2.45 -1.87 -26.20
C CYS A 250 -1.40 -2.51 -27.11
N ASP A 251 -1.83 -3.01 -28.28
CA ASP A 251 -0.93 -3.66 -29.25
C ASP A 251 0.10 -2.64 -29.78
N ALA A 252 1.36 -2.95 -29.57
CA ALA A 252 2.39 -2.53 -30.49
C ALA A 252 2.30 -3.46 -31.71
N THR A 253 1.69 -3.02 -32.82
CA THR A 253 1.54 -3.66 -34.13
C THR A 253 0.39 -4.69 -34.23
N PRO A 254 -0.55 -4.52 -35.18
CA PRO A 254 -1.54 -5.55 -35.50
C PRO A 254 -0.81 -6.81 -36.03
N PRO A 255 -1.32 -8.03 -35.75
CA PRO A 255 -0.74 -9.25 -36.31
C PRO A 255 -0.78 -9.13 -37.85
N ILE A 256 0.35 -9.39 -38.47
CA ILE A 256 0.46 -9.55 -39.93
C ILE A 256 -0.59 -10.58 -40.34
N PRO A 257 -1.52 -10.29 -41.28
CA PRO A 257 -2.45 -11.28 -41.78
C PRO A 257 -1.63 -12.46 -42.33
N GLN A 258 -1.82 -13.65 -41.78
CA GLN A 258 -1.30 -14.87 -42.39
C GLN A 258 -2.06 -15.07 -43.70
N GLU A 259 -1.41 -14.77 -44.82
CA GLU A 259 -1.89 -15.20 -46.13
C GLU A 259 -1.94 -16.72 -46.12
N HIS A 260 -3.16 -17.26 -46.13
CA HIS A 260 -3.35 -18.66 -46.46
C HIS A 260 -2.91 -18.89 -47.91
N PRO A 261 -1.95 -19.79 -48.17
CA PRO A 261 -1.68 -20.16 -49.53
C PRO A 261 -2.94 -20.77 -50.16
N ARG A 262 -3.42 -20.12 -51.19
CA ARG A 262 -4.50 -20.70 -52.02
C ARG A 262 -3.91 -21.94 -52.72
N SER A 263 -4.45 -23.09 -52.39
CA SER A 263 -4.34 -24.34 -53.13
C SER A 263 -5.15 -24.30 -54.42
#